data_7ef8a82e0bdfffd0bd5f74803764878c
#
_entry.id   7ef8a82e0bdfffd0bd5f74803764878c
#
_cell.length_a   1.000
_cell.length_b   1.000
_cell.length_c   1.000
_cell.angle_alpha   90.00
_cell.angle_beta   90.00
_cell.angle_gamma   90.00
#
_symmetry.space_group_name_H-M   'P 1'
#
loop_
_entity.id
_entity.type
_entity.pdbx_description
1 polymer ?
#
loop_
_entity_poly.entity_id
_entity_poly.type
_entity_poly.pdbx_seq_one_letter_code
_entity_poly.pdbx_strand_id
1 'polypeptide(L)'
;MTDATLRPPVPQGDYVPASRHGDLIHTSGMTPRRDGVLLSKGPVRNDTPLEEYQEAVQLACGNALTAARGQLVAGERLAGILSLTVYVAAEPGFEAHSRLADYASAFLREALGHQGIGARVAVGVATLPGNAPVEIQLVAFV
;
A
#
# COMPACT_ATOMS: atom_id res chain seq x y z
N MET A 1 -4.02 4.85 -18.83
CA MET A 1 -4.50 3.46 -18.91
C MET A 1 -5.79 3.33 -18.13
N THR A 2 -6.80 2.80 -18.76
CA THR A 2 -8.00 2.46 -18.01
C THR A 2 -7.69 1.23 -17.17
N ASP A 3 -8.19 1.23 -15.97
CA ASP A 3 -7.92 0.16 -15.03
C ASP A 3 -8.88 -1.01 -15.18
N ALA A 4 -9.50 -1.15 -16.36
CA ALA A 4 -10.46 -2.22 -16.62
C ALA A 4 -9.84 -3.60 -16.46
N THR A 5 -8.52 -3.71 -16.64
CA THR A 5 -7.78 -4.96 -16.47
C THR A 5 -7.22 -5.13 -15.06
N LEU A 6 -7.23 -4.06 -14.25
CA LEU A 6 -6.72 -4.13 -12.89
C LEU A 6 -7.76 -4.78 -11.99
N ARG A 7 -7.34 -5.79 -11.27
CA ARG A 7 -8.18 -6.51 -10.32
C ARG A 7 -7.62 -6.33 -8.94
N PRO A 8 -8.48 -6.30 -7.92
CA PRO A 8 -8.00 -6.33 -6.54
C PRO A 8 -7.10 -7.56 -6.35
N PRO A 9 -6.02 -7.43 -5.58
CA PRO A 9 -5.18 -8.58 -5.28
C PRO A 9 -5.99 -9.70 -4.64
N VAL A 10 -5.64 -10.93 -4.98
CA VAL A 10 -6.28 -12.11 -4.39
C VAL A 10 -5.84 -12.21 -2.93
N PRO A 11 -6.78 -12.27 -1.97
CA PRO A 11 -6.42 -12.42 -0.57
C PRO A 11 -5.60 -13.70 -0.33
N GLN A 12 -4.59 -13.58 0.53
CA GLN A 12 -3.73 -14.67 0.90
C GLN A 12 -4.24 -15.40 2.16
N GLY A 13 -5.50 -15.22 2.52
CA GLY A 13 -6.13 -15.83 3.68
C GLY A 13 -7.63 -15.60 3.67
N ASP A 14 -8.26 -15.87 4.78
CA ASP A 14 -9.72 -15.75 4.92
C ASP A 14 -10.11 -14.31 5.25
N TYR A 15 -10.07 -13.46 4.25
CA TYR A 15 -10.47 -12.06 4.34
C TYR A 15 -10.76 -11.52 2.94
N VAL A 16 -11.28 -10.30 2.86
CA VAL A 16 -11.56 -9.60 1.61
C VAL A 16 -10.52 -8.51 1.36
N PRO A 17 -10.29 -8.10 0.11
CA PRO A 17 -9.29 -7.05 -0.19
C PRO A 17 -9.62 -5.70 0.43
N ALA A 18 -10.90 -5.37 0.53
CA ALA A 18 -11.35 -4.13 1.11
C ALA A 18 -12.77 -4.26 1.62
N SER A 19 -13.13 -3.42 2.59
CA SER A 19 -14.48 -3.32 3.13
C SER A 19 -14.94 -1.88 3.03
N ARG A 20 -16.21 -1.69 2.72
CA ARG A 20 -16.79 -0.34 2.60
C ARG A 20 -17.94 -0.15 3.58
N HIS A 21 -17.97 1.01 4.21
CA HIS A 21 -19.12 1.45 5.01
C HIS A 21 -19.36 2.93 4.73
N GLY A 22 -20.53 3.21 4.14
CA GLY A 22 -20.82 4.58 3.69
C GLY A 22 -19.81 5.03 2.64
N ASP A 23 -19.17 6.14 2.89
CA ASP A 23 -18.15 6.69 1.99
C ASP A 23 -16.73 6.30 2.37
N LEU A 24 -16.55 5.48 3.40
CA LEU A 24 -15.24 5.03 3.84
C LEU A 24 -14.94 3.62 3.33
N ILE A 25 -13.75 3.47 2.81
CA ILE A 25 -13.26 2.20 2.28
C ILE A 25 -11.94 1.87 2.98
N HIS A 26 -11.93 0.73 3.70
CA HIS A 26 -10.75 0.22 4.39
C HIS A 26 -10.17 -0.92 3.59
N THR A 27 -8.87 -0.86 3.27
CA THR A 27 -8.22 -1.99 2.62
C THR A 27 -7.62 -2.94 3.64
N SER A 28 -7.47 -4.19 3.25
CA SER A 28 -6.57 -5.10 3.93
C SER A 28 -5.12 -4.67 3.68
N GLY A 29 -4.19 -5.20 4.45
CA GLY A 29 -2.76 -4.95 4.22
C GLY A 29 -2.30 -5.57 2.92
N MET A 30 -1.57 -4.82 2.12
CA MET A 30 -1.07 -5.26 0.83
C MET A 30 0.45 -5.29 0.81
N THR A 31 0.98 -6.42 0.38
CA THR A 31 2.41 -6.62 0.18
C THR A 31 2.73 -6.41 -1.31
N PRO A 32 4.03 -6.26 -1.67
CA PRO A 32 4.38 -5.98 -3.07
C PRO A 32 4.33 -7.25 -3.93
N ARG A 33 3.10 -7.72 -4.19
CA ARG A 33 2.83 -8.87 -5.04
C ARG A 33 2.30 -8.44 -6.40
N ARG A 34 2.75 -9.16 -7.42
CA ARG A 34 2.18 -9.07 -8.77
C ARG A 34 1.77 -10.47 -9.16
N ASP A 35 0.47 -10.65 -9.46
CA ASP A 35 -0.10 -11.97 -9.78
C ASP A 35 0.20 -13.01 -8.71
N GLY A 36 0.13 -12.60 -7.43
CA GLY A 36 0.35 -13.48 -6.29
C GLY A 36 1.81 -13.73 -5.92
N VAL A 37 2.76 -13.20 -6.69
CA VAL A 37 4.19 -13.41 -6.48
C VAL A 37 4.82 -12.14 -5.89
N LEU A 38 5.56 -12.30 -4.78
CA LEU A 38 6.29 -11.18 -4.19
C LEU A 38 7.40 -10.69 -5.14
N LEU A 39 7.45 -9.38 -5.33
CA LEU A 39 8.50 -8.73 -6.13
C LEU A 39 9.87 -8.90 -5.47
N SER A 40 9.92 -8.77 -4.15
CA SER A 40 11.15 -8.90 -3.38
C SER A 40 10.85 -9.47 -2.01
N LYS A 41 11.85 -10.05 -1.37
CA LYS A 41 11.74 -10.64 -0.04
C LYS A 41 12.85 -10.13 0.87
N GLY A 42 12.65 -10.38 2.14
CA GLY A 42 13.61 -10.04 3.17
C GLY A 42 13.42 -8.64 3.70
N PRO A 43 14.06 -8.33 4.83
CA PRO A 43 13.91 -7.02 5.44
C PRO A 43 14.56 -5.92 4.61
N VAL A 44 14.08 -4.72 4.82
CA VAL A 44 14.78 -3.52 4.37
C VAL A 44 16.11 -3.43 5.13
N ARG A 45 17.20 -3.27 4.41
CA ARG A 45 18.55 -3.35 4.95
C ARG A 45 19.13 -1.96 5.16
N ASN A 46 19.96 -1.84 6.18
CA ASN A 46 20.63 -0.57 6.51
C ASN A 46 21.71 -0.19 5.48
N ASP A 47 22.27 -1.18 4.79
CA ASP A 47 23.34 -0.97 3.83
C ASP A 47 22.87 -0.81 2.39
N THR A 48 21.56 -0.75 2.18
CA THR A 48 20.95 -0.69 0.84
C THR A 48 20.31 0.68 0.64
N PRO A 49 20.58 1.37 -0.48
CA PRO A 49 19.93 2.64 -0.77
C PRO A 49 18.40 2.50 -0.78
N LEU A 50 17.69 3.48 -0.24
CA LEU A 50 16.23 3.43 -0.13
C LEU A 50 15.55 3.30 -1.49
N GLU A 51 16.11 3.91 -2.53
CA GLU A 51 15.52 3.85 -3.86
C GLU A 51 15.42 2.44 -4.44
N GLU A 52 16.18 1.50 -3.91
CA GLU A 52 16.04 0.10 -4.34
C GLU A 52 14.73 -0.52 -3.87
N TYR A 53 14.08 0.06 -2.88
CA TYR A 53 12.79 -0.41 -2.38
C TYR A 53 11.60 0.36 -2.97
N GLN A 54 11.86 1.38 -3.78
CA GLN A 54 10.81 2.25 -4.32
C GLN A 54 9.75 1.45 -5.09
N GLU A 55 10.18 0.56 -5.97
CA GLU A 55 9.25 -0.24 -6.77
C GLU A 55 8.38 -1.13 -5.89
N ALA A 56 8.96 -1.74 -4.86
CA ALA A 56 8.20 -2.58 -3.93
C ALA A 56 7.15 -1.77 -3.16
N VAL A 57 7.54 -0.59 -2.66
CA VAL A 57 6.61 0.29 -1.95
C VAL A 57 5.48 0.74 -2.86
N GLN A 58 5.80 1.14 -4.08
CA GLN A 58 4.79 1.60 -5.05
C GLN A 58 3.87 0.46 -5.47
N LEU A 59 4.37 -0.75 -5.64
CA LEU A 59 3.54 -1.90 -5.98
C LEU A 59 2.57 -2.23 -4.83
N ALA A 60 3.05 -2.27 -3.60
CA ALA A 60 2.19 -2.52 -2.44
C ALA A 60 1.12 -1.43 -2.32
N CYS A 61 1.50 -0.17 -2.51
CA CYS A 61 0.55 0.95 -2.47
C CYS A 61 -0.47 0.87 -3.61
N GLY A 62 -0.02 0.53 -4.81
CA GLY A 62 -0.90 0.33 -5.95
C GLY A 62 -1.90 -0.80 -5.74
N ASN A 63 -1.46 -1.88 -5.10
CA ASN A 63 -2.36 -2.98 -4.74
C ASN A 63 -3.44 -2.51 -3.76
N ALA A 64 -3.08 -1.70 -2.77
CA ALA A 64 -4.05 -1.14 -1.83
C ALA A 64 -5.03 -0.19 -2.54
N LEU A 65 -4.53 0.67 -3.42
CA LEU A 65 -5.38 1.58 -4.16
C LEU A 65 -6.34 0.83 -5.07
N THR A 66 -5.88 -0.22 -5.75
CA THR A 66 -6.71 -1.06 -6.60
C THR A 66 -7.80 -1.77 -5.78
N ALA A 67 -7.45 -2.27 -4.59
CA ALA A 67 -8.42 -2.89 -3.70
C ALA A 67 -9.52 -1.89 -3.28
N ALA A 68 -9.13 -0.65 -2.95
CA ALA A 68 -10.09 0.38 -2.59
C ALA A 68 -11.01 0.71 -3.77
N ARG A 69 -10.45 0.87 -4.97
CA ARG A 69 -11.24 1.14 -6.18
C ARG A 69 -12.22 0.03 -6.52
N GLY A 70 -11.92 -1.20 -6.11
CA GLY A 70 -12.82 -2.33 -6.29
C GLY A 70 -14.14 -2.22 -5.54
N GLN A 71 -14.24 -1.30 -4.57
CA GLN A 71 -15.47 -1.06 -3.81
C GLN A 71 -16.34 0.06 -4.40
N LEU A 72 -15.88 0.70 -5.46
CA LEU A 72 -16.64 1.77 -6.09
C LEU A 72 -17.77 1.20 -6.95
N VAL A 73 -18.90 1.89 -6.94
CA VAL A 73 -20.00 1.61 -7.87
C VAL A 73 -19.96 2.61 -9.04
N ALA A 74 -20.77 2.34 -10.07
CA ALA A 74 -20.79 3.17 -11.27
C ALA A 74 -21.02 4.65 -10.92
N GLY A 75 -20.22 5.52 -11.53
CA GLY A 75 -20.29 6.97 -11.32
C GLY A 75 -19.49 7.49 -10.14
N GLU A 76 -18.94 6.61 -9.32
CA GLU A 76 -18.12 7.02 -8.19
C GLU A 76 -16.63 7.01 -8.52
N ARG A 77 -15.89 7.79 -7.74
CA ARG A 77 -14.43 7.76 -7.75
C ARG A 77 -13.93 8.02 -6.33
N LEU A 78 -12.72 7.61 -6.04
CA LEU A 78 -12.09 7.95 -4.77
C LEU A 78 -11.83 9.46 -4.74
N ALA A 79 -12.31 10.12 -3.69
CA ALA A 79 -12.05 11.53 -3.48
C ALA A 79 -10.69 11.75 -2.83
N GLY A 80 -10.25 10.82 -1.97
CA GLY A 80 -8.95 10.97 -1.33
C GLY A 80 -8.63 9.83 -0.38
N ILE A 81 -7.53 10.02 0.32
CA ILE A 81 -7.02 9.09 1.35
C ILE A 81 -7.20 9.75 2.71
N LEU A 82 -7.88 9.06 3.62
CA LEU A 82 -8.04 9.51 4.98
C LEU A 82 -6.81 9.15 5.83
N SER A 83 -6.32 7.92 5.68
CA SER A 83 -5.14 7.48 6.41
C SER A 83 -4.37 6.42 5.62
N LEU A 84 -3.07 6.39 5.85
CA LEU A 84 -2.12 5.46 5.24
C LEU A 84 -1.26 4.88 6.35
N THR A 85 -1.12 3.56 6.38
CA THR A 85 -0.21 2.87 7.29
C THR A 85 0.79 2.07 6.46
N VAL A 86 2.08 2.31 6.73
CA VAL A 86 3.18 1.60 6.08
C VAL A 86 3.95 0.83 7.14
N TYR A 87 3.92 -0.49 7.02
CA TYR A 87 4.69 -1.41 7.86
C TYR A 87 5.97 -1.77 7.13
N VAL A 88 7.08 -1.64 7.80
CA VAL A 88 8.41 -1.92 7.22
C VAL A 88 9.07 -3.02 8.02
N ALA A 89 9.30 -4.18 7.40
CA ALA A 89 10.15 -5.19 8.00
C ALA A 89 11.59 -4.75 7.77
N ALA A 90 12.26 -4.29 8.82
CA ALA A 90 13.56 -3.67 8.70
C ALA A 90 14.57 -4.31 9.64
N GLU A 91 15.84 -4.25 9.25
CA GLU A 91 16.92 -4.67 10.13
C GLU A 91 16.96 -3.79 11.39
N PRO A 92 17.47 -4.34 12.50
CA PRO A 92 17.70 -3.52 13.69
C PRO A 92 18.54 -2.29 13.37
N GLY A 93 18.17 -1.15 13.93
CA GLY A 93 18.86 0.11 13.70
C GLY A 93 18.37 0.92 12.51
N PHE A 94 17.44 0.38 11.71
CA PHE A 94 16.85 1.15 10.61
C PHE A 94 16.03 2.32 11.18
N GLU A 95 16.22 3.51 10.59
CA GLU A 95 15.58 4.73 11.09
C GLU A 95 14.81 5.51 10.00
N ALA A 96 14.87 5.08 8.74
CA ALA A 96 14.36 5.85 7.61
C ALA A 96 12.94 5.46 7.20
N HIS A 97 12.08 5.06 8.16
CA HIS A 97 10.71 4.63 7.89
C HIS A 97 9.90 5.68 7.13
N SER A 98 9.97 6.93 7.60
CA SER A 98 9.20 8.02 6.99
C SER A 98 9.65 8.29 5.56
N ARG A 99 10.95 8.30 5.33
CA ARG A 99 11.49 8.52 3.97
C ARG A 99 11.11 7.38 3.03
N LEU A 100 11.11 6.15 3.52
CA LEU A 100 10.68 5.01 2.72
C LEU A 100 9.18 5.11 2.40
N ALA A 101 8.37 5.48 3.38
CA ALA A 101 6.93 5.66 3.19
C ALA A 101 6.59 6.80 2.24
N ASP A 102 7.48 7.76 2.04
CA ASP A 102 7.26 8.85 1.11
C ASP A 102 7.07 8.36 -0.34
N TYR A 103 7.62 7.21 -0.69
CA TYR A 103 7.36 6.62 -2.01
C TYR A 103 5.88 6.26 -2.17
N ALA A 104 5.22 5.80 -1.11
CA ALA A 104 3.79 5.52 -1.14
C ALA A 104 2.99 6.82 -1.22
N SER A 105 3.35 7.82 -0.43
CA SER A 105 2.67 9.12 -0.45
C SER A 105 2.77 9.78 -1.82
N ALA A 106 3.95 9.74 -2.44
CA ALA A 106 4.15 10.28 -3.78
C ALA A 106 3.28 9.56 -4.82
N PHE A 107 3.18 8.24 -4.71
CA PHE A 107 2.32 7.44 -5.58
C PHE A 107 0.86 7.88 -5.46
N LEU A 108 0.37 8.06 -4.24
CA LEU A 108 -1.01 8.45 -3.99
C LEU A 108 -1.29 9.89 -4.43
N ARG A 109 -0.30 10.79 -4.26
CA ARG A 109 -0.44 12.16 -4.74
C ARG A 109 -0.54 12.20 -6.26
N GLU A 110 0.25 11.42 -6.96
CA GLU A 110 0.18 11.34 -8.40
C GLU A 110 -1.17 10.77 -8.86
N ALA A 111 -1.68 9.76 -8.18
CA ALA A 111 -2.94 9.11 -8.54
C ALA A 111 -4.19 9.94 -8.22
N LEU A 112 -4.19 10.67 -7.09
CA LEU A 112 -5.38 11.31 -6.55
C LEU A 112 -5.22 12.82 -6.32
N GLY A 113 -4.07 13.37 -6.66
CA GLY A 113 -3.80 14.78 -6.42
C GLY A 113 -3.58 15.06 -4.93
N HIS A 114 -3.84 16.30 -4.53
CA HIS A 114 -3.63 16.74 -3.16
C HIS A 114 -4.40 15.90 -2.13
N GLN A 115 -5.60 15.43 -2.47
CA GLN A 115 -6.41 14.61 -1.58
C GLN A 115 -5.86 13.19 -1.39
N GLY A 116 -4.85 12.79 -2.14
CA GLY A 116 -4.13 11.54 -1.93
C GLY A 116 -3.26 11.54 -0.68
N ILE A 117 -3.05 12.70 -0.06
CA ILE A 117 -2.20 12.86 1.13
C ILE A 117 -3.10 13.03 2.35
N GLY A 118 -3.13 12.01 3.18
CA GLY A 118 -3.87 11.99 4.44
C GLY A 118 -2.95 11.79 5.64
N ALA A 119 -3.55 11.47 6.78
CA ALA A 119 -2.78 11.10 7.96
C ALA A 119 -2.00 9.81 7.70
N ARG A 120 -0.83 9.65 8.32
CA ARG A 120 0.05 8.53 8.02
C ARG A 120 0.79 8.02 9.26
N VAL A 121 0.96 6.70 9.31
CA VAL A 121 1.87 6.04 10.25
C VAL A 121 2.85 5.21 9.41
N ALA A 122 4.14 5.29 9.74
CA ALA A 122 5.17 4.44 9.18
C ALA A 122 5.95 3.82 10.34
N VAL A 123 5.90 2.50 10.46
CA VAL A 123 6.46 1.78 11.62
C VAL A 123 7.25 0.57 11.18
N GLY A 124 8.26 0.22 11.98
CA GLY A 124 9.03 -0.98 11.79
C GLY A 124 8.39 -2.17 12.48
N VAL A 125 8.47 -3.32 11.86
CA VAL A 125 8.01 -4.59 12.40
C VAL A 125 9.12 -5.64 12.23
N ALA A 126 9.06 -6.69 13.02
CA ALA A 126 10.08 -7.74 12.94
C ALA A 126 9.97 -8.54 11.64
N THR A 127 8.77 -8.91 11.24
CA THR A 127 8.52 -9.69 10.02
C THR A 127 7.18 -9.32 9.41
N LEU A 128 7.02 -9.62 8.13
CA LEU A 128 5.77 -9.47 7.41
C LEU A 128 5.41 -10.77 6.69
N PRO A 129 4.14 -10.97 6.33
CA PRO A 129 3.71 -12.20 5.65
C PRO A 129 4.53 -12.48 4.40
N GLY A 130 4.90 -13.74 4.22
CA GLY A 130 5.69 -14.17 3.07
C GLY A 130 7.11 -13.63 3.05
N ASN A 131 7.56 -13.02 4.15
CA ASN A 131 8.85 -12.33 4.23
C ASN A 131 8.91 -11.08 3.34
N ALA A 132 7.78 -10.38 3.21
CA ALA A 132 7.73 -9.13 2.45
C ALA A 132 8.51 -8.02 3.16
N PRO A 133 9.13 -7.09 2.42
CA PRO A 133 9.83 -5.97 3.03
C PRO A 133 8.91 -4.87 3.53
N VAL A 134 7.74 -4.72 2.91
CA VAL A 134 6.75 -3.70 3.28
C VAL A 134 5.34 -4.26 3.15
N GLU A 135 4.44 -3.67 3.92
CA GLU A 135 3.00 -3.91 3.82
C GLU A 135 2.29 -2.58 3.99
N ILE A 136 1.27 -2.35 3.18
CA ILE A 136 0.55 -1.07 3.16
C ILE A 136 -0.93 -1.31 3.33
N GLN A 137 -1.54 -0.52 4.22
CA GLN A 137 -2.98 -0.44 4.42
C GLN A 137 -3.40 1.01 4.29
N LEU A 138 -4.57 1.26 3.71
CA LEU A 138 -5.11 2.61 3.65
C LEU A 138 -6.61 2.64 3.90
N VAL A 139 -7.08 3.81 4.27
CA VAL A 139 -8.50 4.14 4.34
C VAL A 139 -8.73 5.26 3.34
N ALA A 140 -9.62 5.00 2.38
CA ALA A 140 -9.98 5.96 1.34
C ALA A 140 -11.40 6.45 1.57
N PHE A 141 -11.77 7.55 0.93
CA PHE A 141 -13.14 8.05 0.97
C PHE A 141 -13.62 8.44 -0.43
N VAL A 142 -14.94 8.35 -0.57
CA VAL A 142 -15.66 8.63 -1.83
C VAL A 142 -16.25 10.02 -1.82
#